data_cdc192a3afb62021a4262daec71f8a8f
#
_entry.id   cdc192a3afb62021a4262daec71f8a8f
#
_cell.length_a   1.000
_cell.length_b   1.000
_cell.length_c   1.000
_cell.angle_alpha   90.00
_cell.angle_beta   90.00
_cell.angle_gamma   90.00
#
_symmetry.space_group_name_H-M   'P 1'
#
loop_
_entity.id
_entity.type
_entity.pdbx_description
1 polymer ?
#
loop_
_entity_poly.entity_id
_entity_poly.type
_entity_poly.pdbx_seq_one_letter_code
_entity_poly.pdbx_strand_id
1 'polypeptide(L)'
;MFKLLAIASLGLVAALSTASAAEAKKADLAKCAAMCKACAKECESCEKCCVTAKRDACAKMCQLCSRMCHVCSDLCASNSPLAPEAMKLCAKVCKECAAMCDKSDAECCKECAKVCKECAKMCEETSK
;
A
#
# COMPACT_ATOMS: atom_id res chain seq x y z
N MET A 1 -52.62 -47.12 -18.44
CA MET A 1 -51.79 -46.82 -17.27
C MET A 1 -50.57 -46.02 -17.71
N PHE A 2 -50.65 -44.72 -17.66
CA PHE A 2 -49.48 -43.85 -17.94
C PHE A 2 -48.85 -43.44 -16.65
N LYS A 3 -47.60 -43.88 -16.41
CA LYS A 3 -46.78 -43.37 -15.33
C LYS A 3 -46.18 -42.06 -15.76
N LEU A 4 -46.62 -41.00 -15.16
CA LEU A 4 -45.98 -39.70 -15.26
C LEU A 4 -44.66 -39.72 -14.44
N LEU A 5 -43.55 -39.71 -15.14
CA LEU A 5 -42.24 -39.46 -14.53
C LEU A 5 -42.10 -37.95 -14.34
N ALA A 6 -42.24 -37.49 -13.11
CA ALA A 6 -41.91 -36.14 -12.75
C ALA A 6 -40.36 -36.03 -12.70
N ILE A 7 -39.81 -35.34 -13.69
CA ILE A 7 -38.42 -34.97 -13.68
C ILE A 7 -38.31 -33.75 -12.77
N ALA A 8 -37.85 -33.96 -11.55
CA ALA A 8 -37.46 -32.86 -10.70
C ALA A 8 -36.11 -32.31 -11.20
N SER A 9 -36.18 -31.25 -11.93
CA SER A 9 -34.98 -30.48 -12.27
C SER A 9 -34.50 -29.80 -10.98
N LEU A 10 -33.50 -30.39 -10.34
CA LEU A 10 -32.72 -29.67 -9.35
C LEU A 10 -31.95 -28.55 -10.08
N GLY A 11 -32.48 -27.34 -9.99
CA GLY A 11 -31.76 -26.17 -10.35
C GLY A 11 -30.57 -26.01 -9.43
N LEU A 12 -29.38 -26.33 -9.91
CA LEU A 12 -28.14 -26.01 -9.24
C LEU A 12 -27.99 -24.49 -9.26
N VAL A 13 -28.44 -23.83 -8.20
CA VAL A 13 -28.13 -22.43 -7.97
C VAL A 13 -26.67 -22.40 -7.55
N ALA A 14 -25.78 -22.18 -8.53
CA ALA A 14 -24.42 -21.84 -8.24
C ALA A 14 -24.46 -20.49 -7.52
N ALA A 15 -24.34 -20.50 -6.22
CA ALA A 15 -24.11 -19.30 -5.44
C ALA A 15 -22.72 -18.79 -5.84
N LEU A 16 -22.67 -17.93 -6.83
CA LEU A 16 -21.50 -17.10 -7.08
C LEU A 16 -21.38 -16.17 -5.89
N SER A 17 -20.52 -16.54 -4.94
CA SER A 17 -20.12 -15.64 -3.87
C SER A 17 -19.29 -14.54 -4.49
N THR A 18 -19.95 -13.50 -4.99
CA THR A 18 -19.31 -12.24 -5.31
C THR A 18 -18.83 -11.69 -3.97
N ALA A 19 -17.49 -11.59 -3.80
CA ALA A 19 -16.92 -10.84 -2.69
C ALA A 19 -17.62 -9.48 -2.65
N SER A 20 -18.19 -9.11 -1.49
CA SER A 20 -18.83 -7.80 -1.35
C SER A 20 -17.81 -6.69 -1.65
N ALA A 21 -18.30 -5.52 -2.07
CA ALA A 21 -17.42 -4.36 -2.30
C ALA A 21 -16.60 -4.03 -1.03
N ALA A 22 -17.17 -4.25 0.16
CA ALA A 22 -16.48 -4.07 1.44
C ALA A 22 -15.31 -5.04 1.62
N GLU A 23 -15.46 -6.31 1.21
CA GLU A 23 -14.39 -7.31 1.28
C GLU A 23 -13.27 -7.01 0.28
N ALA A 24 -13.62 -6.59 -0.94
CA ALA A 24 -12.65 -6.18 -1.95
C ALA A 24 -11.84 -4.97 -1.47
N LYS A 25 -12.50 -3.97 -0.88
CA LYS A 25 -11.85 -2.80 -0.29
C LYS A 25 -10.91 -3.18 0.85
N LYS A 26 -11.33 -4.07 1.74
CA LYS A 26 -10.50 -4.57 2.84
C LYS A 26 -9.25 -5.28 2.32
N ALA A 27 -9.38 -6.08 1.26
CA ALA A 27 -8.24 -6.75 0.63
C ALA A 27 -7.25 -5.74 0.01
N ASP A 28 -7.74 -4.69 -0.64
CA ASP A 28 -6.92 -3.62 -1.20
C ASP A 28 -6.20 -2.83 -0.10
N LEU A 29 -6.87 -2.54 1.01
CA LEU A 29 -6.25 -1.90 2.17
C LEU A 29 -5.15 -2.76 2.78
N ALA A 30 -5.33 -4.08 2.85
CA ALA A 30 -4.31 -4.99 3.34
C ALA A 30 -3.06 -4.99 2.45
N LYS A 31 -3.22 -4.94 1.14
CA LYS A 31 -2.11 -4.82 0.18
C LYS A 31 -1.39 -3.48 0.33
N CYS A 32 -2.13 -2.40 0.48
CA CYS A 32 -1.57 -1.07 0.71
C CYS A 32 -0.80 -1.02 2.03
N ALA A 33 -1.34 -1.61 3.09
CA ALA A 33 -0.66 -1.72 4.39
C ALA A 33 0.70 -2.42 4.26
N ALA A 34 0.74 -3.53 3.53
CA ALA A 34 1.97 -4.29 3.29
C ALA A 34 3.00 -3.47 2.49
N MET A 35 2.55 -2.74 1.46
CA MET A 35 3.42 -1.87 0.66
C MET A 35 3.98 -0.72 1.50
N CYS A 36 3.15 -0.07 2.31
CA CYS A 36 3.58 0.99 3.21
C CYS A 36 4.61 0.49 4.22
N LYS A 37 4.41 -0.71 4.76
CA LYS A 37 5.37 -1.32 5.69
C LYS A 37 6.72 -1.61 5.01
N ALA A 38 6.70 -2.12 3.80
CA ALA A 38 7.90 -2.36 3.01
C ALA A 38 8.62 -1.04 2.68
N CYS A 39 7.87 0.00 2.32
CA CYS A 39 8.41 1.33 2.06
C CYS A 39 9.04 1.94 3.31
N ALA A 40 8.41 1.79 4.47
CA ALA A 40 8.95 2.26 5.75
C ALA A 40 10.32 1.64 6.03
N LYS A 41 10.46 0.34 5.84
CA LYS A 41 11.72 -0.37 6.04
C LYS A 41 12.81 0.10 5.08
N GLU A 42 12.46 0.33 3.83
CA GLU A 42 13.40 0.84 2.83
C GLU A 42 13.85 2.26 3.17
N CYS A 43 12.94 3.11 3.62
CA CYS A 43 13.27 4.46 4.08
C CYS A 43 14.18 4.44 5.31
N GLU A 44 13.96 3.53 6.26
CA GLU A 44 14.82 3.35 7.43
C GLU A 44 16.25 2.95 7.03
N SER A 45 16.36 2.04 6.09
CA SER A 45 17.65 1.61 5.52
C SER A 45 18.36 2.77 4.82
N CYS A 46 17.63 3.54 4.01
CA CYS A 46 18.15 4.71 3.32
C CYS A 46 18.56 5.81 4.30
N GLU A 47 17.80 6.04 5.37
CA GLU A 47 18.13 6.97 6.44
C GLU A 47 19.52 6.67 7.02
N LYS A 48 19.77 5.42 7.41
CA LYS A 48 21.06 4.99 7.95
C LYS A 48 22.19 5.23 6.96
N CYS A 49 21.98 4.90 5.71
CA CYS A 49 22.93 5.14 4.62
C CYS A 49 23.25 6.63 4.48
N CYS A 50 22.21 7.48 4.49
CA CYS A 50 22.36 8.93 4.34
C CYS A 50 23.03 9.58 5.55
N VAL A 51 22.75 9.11 6.76
CA VAL A 51 23.44 9.58 7.98
C VAL A 51 24.93 9.29 7.89
N THR A 52 25.31 8.08 7.52
CA THR A 52 26.72 7.69 7.34
C THR A 52 27.41 8.53 6.28
N ALA A 53 26.72 8.83 5.18
CA ALA A 53 27.24 9.64 4.08
C ALA A 53 27.10 11.16 4.30
N LYS A 54 26.61 11.59 5.46
CA LYS A 54 26.38 13.00 5.83
C LYS A 54 25.41 13.73 4.87
N ARG A 55 24.41 13.01 4.37
CA ARG A 55 23.31 13.57 3.57
C ARG A 55 22.13 13.88 4.49
N ASP A 56 22.26 14.90 5.31
CA ASP A 56 21.32 15.17 6.41
C ASP A 56 19.90 15.46 5.93
N ALA A 57 19.74 16.20 4.84
CA ALA A 57 18.41 16.49 4.28
C ALA A 57 17.71 15.25 3.79
N CYS A 58 18.41 14.36 3.10
CA CYS A 58 17.88 13.11 2.62
C CYS A 58 17.55 12.16 3.79
N ALA A 59 18.44 12.07 4.79
CA ALA A 59 18.21 11.27 5.98
C ALA A 59 16.94 11.72 6.72
N LYS A 60 16.75 13.02 6.89
CA LYS A 60 15.57 13.58 7.54
C LYS A 60 14.28 13.29 6.76
N MET A 61 14.32 13.42 5.45
CA MET A 61 13.17 13.10 4.59
C MET A 61 12.81 11.61 4.66
N CYS A 62 13.82 10.73 4.63
CA CYS A 62 13.61 9.29 4.77
C CYS A 62 13.00 8.95 6.14
N GLN A 63 13.43 9.60 7.21
CA GLN A 63 12.86 9.42 8.54
C GLN A 63 11.37 9.80 8.57
N LEU A 64 11.01 10.95 8.01
CA LEU A 64 9.62 11.41 7.94
C LEU A 64 8.77 10.47 7.11
N CYS A 65 9.29 10.05 5.95
CA CYS A 65 8.60 9.12 5.08
C CYS A 65 8.36 7.77 5.75
N SER A 66 9.35 7.23 6.44
CA SER A 66 9.22 6.00 7.22
C SER A 66 8.11 6.09 8.25
N ARG A 67 8.07 7.17 9.02
CA ARG A 67 7.03 7.40 10.04
C ARG A 67 5.64 7.47 9.42
N MET A 68 5.50 8.22 8.32
CA MET A 68 4.22 8.33 7.61
C MET A 68 3.77 6.98 7.07
N CYS A 69 4.67 6.22 6.49
CA CYS A 69 4.39 4.88 5.98
C CYS A 69 3.93 3.93 7.09
N HIS A 70 4.54 3.97 8.27
CA HIS A 70 4.09 3.18 9.42
C HIS A 70 2.67 3.54 9.86
N VAL A 71 2.37 4.83 9.99
CA VAL A 71 1.03 5.30 10.34
C VAL A 71 0.00 4.87 9.30
N CYS A 72 0.32 5.06 8.03
CA CYS A 72 -0.56 4.66 6.93
C CYS A 72 -0.80 3.14 6.93
N SER A 73 0.26 2.35 7.13
CA SER A 73 0.16 0.90 7.23
C SER A 73 -0.79 0.47 8.35
N ASP A 74 -0.64 1.06 9.53
CA ASP A 74 -1.49 0.73 10.68
C ASP A 74 -2.95 1.08 10.44
N LEU A 75 -3.22 2.25 9.88
CA LEU A 75 -4.59 2.68 9.57
C LEU A 75 -5.24 1.81 8.50
N CYS A 76 -4.48 1.43 7.47
CA CYS A 76 -4.99 0.52 6.43
C CYS A 76 -5.23 -0.89 6.98
N ALA A 77 -4.31 -1.43 7.78
CA ALA A 77 -4.42 -2.75 8.36
C ALA A 77 -5.62 -2.88 9.31
N SER A 78 -5.95 -1.82 10.04
CA SER A 78 -7.09 -1.77 10.96
C SER A 78 -8.41 -1.37 10.27
N ASN A 79 -8.40 -1.17 8.96
CA ASN A 79 -9.56 -0.69 8.20
C ASN A 79 -10.17 0.58 8.82
N SER A 80 -9.30 1.50 9.23
CA SER A 80 -9.71 2.78 9.85
C SER A 80 -10.45 3.65 8.85
N PRO A 81 -11.48 4.40 9.29
CA PRO A 81 -12.12 5.42 8.45
C PRO A 81 -11.17 6.55 8.04
N LEU A 82 -10.03 6.69 8.70
CA LEU A 82 -8.97 7.65 8.34
C LEU A 82 -8.00 7.13 7.29
N ALA A 83 -8.09 5.86 6.90
CA ALA A 83 -7.18 5.26 5.93
C ALA A 83 -7.12 6.00 4.58
N PRO A 84 -8.24 6.43 3.96
CA PRO A 84 -8.17 7.16 2.69
C PRO A 84 -7.36 8.46 2.77
N GLU A 85 -7.53 9.23 3.82
CA GLU A 85 -6.80 10.49 4.04
C GLU A 85 -5.32 10.22 4.33
N ALA A 86 -5.04 9.20 5.13
CA ALA A 86 -3.67 8.79 5.42
C ALA A 86 -2.94 8.34 4.15
N MET A 87 -3.60 7.57 3.28
CA MET A 87 -3.03 7.14 2.00
C MET A 87 -2.73 8.32 1.07
N LYS A 88 -3.62 9.31 0.99
CA LYS A 88 -3.39 10.51 0.19
C LYS A 88 -2.17 11.30 0.69
N LEU A 89 -2.05 11.46 1.99
CA LEU A 89 -0.90 12.14 2.59
C LEU A 89 0.37 11.32 2.42
N CYS A 90 0.30 10.02 2.64
CA CYS A 90 1.42 9.10 2.46
C CYS A 90 1.96 9.15 1.03
N ALA A 91 1.08 9.18 0.03
CA ALA A 91 1.46 9.32 -1.38
C ALA A 91 2.26 10.60 -1.62
N LYS A 92 1.83 11.73 -1.06
CA LYS A 92 2.54 13.01 -1.19
C LYS A 92 3.93 12.95 -0.54
N VAL A 93 4.02 12.42 0.66
CA VAL A 93 5.29 12.29 1.39
C VAL A 93 6.24 11.35 0.66
N CYS A 94 5.74 10.21 0.16
CA CYS A 94 6.54 9.29 -0.63
C CYS A 94 7.08 9.92 -1.91
N LYS A 95 6.29 10.74 -2.60
CA LYS A 95 6.74 11.48 -3.80
C LYS A 95 7.86 12.47 -3.46
N GLU A 96 7.74 13.20 -2.37
CA GLU A 96 8.79 14.12 -1.93
C GLU A 96 10.06 13.37 -1.54
N CYS A 97 9.93 12.25 -0.85
CA CYS A 97 11.07 11.40 -0.50
C CYS A 97 11.76 10.86 -1.75
N ALA A 98 11.00 10.36 -2.72
CA ALA A 98 11.52 9.88 -4.00
C ALA A 98 12.27 10.99 -4.76
N ALA A 99 11.71 12.18 -4.81
CA ALA A 99 12.35 13.33 -5.48
C ALA A 99 13.68 13.72 -4.80
N MET A 100 13.74 13.67 -3.48
CA MET A 100 14.97 13.91 -2.74
C MET A 100 16.02 12.83 -3.02
N CYS A 101 15.62 11.57 -2.98
CA CYS A 101 16.49 10.43 -3.23
C CYS A 101 16.99 10.39 -4.69
N ASP A 102 16.17 10.80 -5.65
CA ASP A 102 16.55 10.86 -7.07
C ASP A 102 17.71 11.84 -7.36
N LYS A 103 17.99 12.76 -6.46
CA LYS A 103 19.10 13.71 -6.59
C LYS A 103 20.46 13.07 -6.26
N SER A 104 20.47 11.85 -5.72
CA SER A 104 21.67 11.13 -5.32
C SER A 104 21.95 9.94 -6.23
N ASP A 105 23.23 9.72 -6.54
CA ASP A 105 23.70 8.57 -7.30
C ASP A 105 23.91 7.32 -6.40
N ALA A 106 23.78 7.46 -5.09
CA ALA A 106 23.96 6.35 -4.17
C ALA A 106 22.90 5.26 -4.39
N GLU A 107 23.32 4.01 -4.38
CA GLU A 107 22.46 2.87 -4.61
C GLU A 107 21.30 2.79 -3.60
N CYS A 108 21.59 3.08 -2.33
CA CYS A 108 20.54 3.11 -1.29
C CYS A 108 19.46 4.16 -1.56
N CYS A 109 19.84 5.30 -2.14
CA CYS A 109 18.89 6.35 -2.51
C CYS A 109 18.08 5.98 -3.74
N LYS A 110 18.69 5.36 -4.73
CA LYS A 110 18.00 4.89 -5.94
C LYS A 110 16.93 3.86 -5.60
N GLU A 111 17.27 2.90 -4.75
CA GLU A 111 16.34 1.85 -4.32
C GLU A 111 15.20 2.45 -3.49
N CYS A 112 15.52 3.38 -2.59
CA CYS A 112 14.50 4.09 -1.80
C CYS A 112 13.54 4.88 -2.71
N ALA A 113 14.06 5.61 -3.68
CA ALA A 113 13.25 6.36 -4.63
C ALA A 113 12.27 5.45 -5.39
N LYS A 114 12.74 4.30 -5.83
CA LYS A 114 11.92 3.30 -6.54
C LYS A 114 10.76 2.81 -5.68
N VAL A 115 11.06 2.38 -4.46
CA VAL A 115 10.04 1.86 -3.53
C VAL A 115 9.05 2.96 -3.13
N CYS A 116 9.53 4.17 -2.89
CA CYS A 116 8.66 5.31 -2.59
C CYS A 116 7.68 5.62 -3.73
N LYS A 117 8.13 5.55 -4.99
CA LYS A 117 7.26 5.74 -6.16
C LYS A 117 6.19 4.67 -6.26
N GLU A 118 6.55 3.41 -6.01
CA GLU A 118 5.61 2.28 -6.00
C GLU A 118 4.58 2.44 -4.88
N CYS A 119 5.02 2.83 -3.69
CA CYS A 119 4.14 3.07 -2.54
C CYS A 119 3.17 4.22 -2.81
N ALA A 120 3.66 5.33 -3.35
CA ALA A 120 2.84 6.48 -3.70
C ALA A 120 1.72 6.09 -4.68
N LYS A 121 2.08 5.34 -5.72
CA LYS A 121 1.13 4.86 -6.73
C LYS A 121 0.04 4.00 -6.11
N MET A 122 0.42 3.02 -5.28
CA MET A 122 -0.56 2.14 -4.61
C MET A 122 -1.47 2.91 -3.67
N CYS A 123 -0.93 3.84 -2.89
CA CYS A 123 -1.73 4.70 -2.01
C CYS A 123 -2.73 5.55 -2.80
N GLU A 124 -2.33 6.14 -3.92
CA GLU A 124 -3.22 6.93 -4.77
C GLU A 124 -4.34 6.08 -5.36
N GLU A 125 -4.02 4.92 -5.89
CA GLU A 125 -5.01 4.01 -6.49
C GLU A 125 -5.99 3.46 -5.45
N THR A 126 -5.50 3.10 -4.28
CA THR A 126 -6.32 2.51 -3.21
C THR A 126 -7.20 3.54 -2.51
N SER A 127 -6.77 4.80 -2.44
CA SER A 127 -7.52 5.88 -1.75
C SER A 127 -8.67 6.46 -2.56
N LYS A 128 -8.83 6.05 -3.80
CA LYS A 128 -9.94 6.52 -4.69
C LYS A 128 -11.31 5.97 -4.30
#